data_c2685478134657b0471d31b024193df8
#
_entry.id   c2685478134657b0471d31b024193df8
#
_cell.length_a   1.000
_cell.length_b   1.000
_cell.length_c   1.000
_cell.angle_alpha   90.00
_cell.angle_beta   90.00
_cell.angle_gamma   90.00
#
_symmetry.space_group_name_H-M   'P 1'
#
loop_
_entity.id
_entity.type
_entity.pdbx_description
1 polymer ?
#
loop_
_entity_poly.entity_id
_entity_poly.type
_entity_poly.pdbx_seq_one_letter_code
_entity_poly.pdbx_strand_id
1 'polypeptide(L)'
;MSFLKYSIGAVAAVAVSTGFASARDNVHAAGSSTVLPYATIVAEAFGENFDFPTPLIESGGSGAGRKKLCEGVGANTTDIANSSSRIKQSDIDNCAANGVTEIMEVRIGYDGIVFASRLETKGFEDLTPMHIYLAASDKSSATNWKDVDPNMQDREIMLFIPGTKHGTREVFEKKVMLAGCKAAGSYDLFFEQNGGDKKKAEKECYKVRTDGRSVDIDGDYTETLARLASNPNGIGVFGLSFLLNNTDTIYAAKINGVVASTETIASGIYPVSRPLYFYVKNAHLDVIPGLQEYIEFFVSDDIAGPDGPLSEYGLVSDPELAATQDMVANRVPMGPLD
;
A
#
# COMPACT_ATOMS: atom_id res chain seq x y z
N MET A 1 -15.84 37.55 84.36
CA MET A 1 -16.65 37.04 83.23
C MET A 1 -15.71 36.92 82.04
N SER A 2 -15.25 35.68 81.79
CA SER A 2 -14.22 35.44 80.77
C SER A 2 -14.94 34.74 79.57
N PHE A 3 -14.89 35.36 78.41
CA PHE A 3 -15.46 34.77 77.14
C PHE A 3 -14.36 34.00 76.44
N LEU A 4 -14.54 32.70 76.41
CA LEU A 4 -13.73 31.74 75.62
C LEU A 4 -14.16 31.74 74.16
N LYS A 5 -13.29 32.19 73.27
CA LYS A 5 -13.55 32.14 71.82
C LYS A 5 -13.05 30.81 71.28
N TYR A 6 -13.98 29.98 70.76
CA TYR A 6 -13.67 28.77 70.00
C TYR A 6 -13.43 29.16 68.54
N SER A 7 -12.22 28.94 68.03
CA SER A 7 -11.90 29.02 66.60
C SER A 7 -12.14 27.70 65.96
N ILE A 8 -13.14 27.61 65.07
CA ILE A 8 -13.41 26.43 64.22
C ILE A 8 -12.47 26.52 63.01
N GLY A 9 -11.44 25.66 62.96
CA GLY A 9 -10.60 25.50 61.78
C GLY A 9 -11.33 24.69 60.70
N ALA A 10 -11.62 25.30 59.57
CA ALA A 10 -12.12 24.61 58.41
C ALA A 10 -11.01 23.85 57.69
N VAL A 11 -11.06 22.53 57.75
CA VAL A 11 -10.18 21.66 56.94
C VAL A 11 -10.78 21.59 55.51
N ALA A 12 -10.13 22.26 54.59
CA ALA A 12 -10.47 22.12 53.15
C ALA A 12 -9.91 20.79 52.64
N ALA A 13 -10.79 19.83 52.41
CA ALA A 13 -10.47 18.61 51.69
C ALA A 13 -10.26 18.93 50.21
N VAL A 14 -9.03 18.90 49.72
CA VAL A 14 -8.70 18.96 48.31
C VAL A 14 -9.01 17.58 47.70
N ALA A 15 -10.13 17.49 47.03
CA ALA A 15 -10.47 16.33 46.21
C ALA A 15 -9.56 16.37 44.96
N VAL A 16 -8.51 15.56 44.96
CA VAL A 16 -7.73 15.27 43.76
C VAL A 16 -8.59 14.39 42.88
N SER A 17 -9.30 15.01 41.92
CA SER A 17 -9.93 14.29 40.83
C SER A 17 -8.81 13.74 39.94
N THR A 18 -8.47 12.45 40.10
CA THR A 18 -7.73 11.70 39.12
C THR A 18 -8.66 11.56 37.91
N GLY A 19 -8.55 12.49 36.97
CA GLY A 19 -9.15 12.34 35.67
C GLY A 19 -8.53 11.10 35.04
N PHE A 20 -9.30 10.03 35.00
CA PHE A 20 -8.99 8.92 34.09
C PHE A 20 -9.02 9.53 32.69
N ALA A 21 -7.84 9.70 32.04
CA ALA A 21 -7.81 9.90 30.63
C ALA A 21 -8.55 8.71 30.03
N SER A 22 -9.74 8.96 29.46
CA SER A 22 -10.47 7.91 28.76
C SER A 22 -9.55 7.43 27.65
N ALA A 23 -9.08 6.20 27.75
CA ALA A 23 -8.38 5.56 26.66
C ALA A 23 -9.32 5.61 25.45
N ARG A 24 -8.78 5.90 24.29
CA ARG A 24 -9.52 5.76 23.03
C ARG A 24 -10.03 4.34 22.94
N ASP A 25 -11.28 4.15 22.51
CA ASP A 25 -11.98 2.86 22.46
C ASP A 25 -11.90 2.20 21.06
N ASN A 26 -11.26 2.85 20.08
CA ASN A 26 -11.09 2.32 18.73
C ASN A 26 -9.62 2.25 18.31
N VAL A 27 -9.30 1.27 17.47
CA VAL A 27 -7.99 1.12 16.81
C VAL A 27 -7.75 2.30 15.85
N HIS A 28 -6.53 2.84 15.84
CA HIS A 28 -6.11 3.90 14.93
C HIS A 28 -4.91 3.45 14.08
N ALA A 29 -5.14 3.32 12.77
CA ALA A 29 -4.12 3.01 11.78
C ALA A 29 -3.90 4.20 10.83
N ALA A 30 -2.64 4.50 10.52
CA ALA A 30 -2.31 5.58 9.58
C ALA A 30 -1.18 5.18 8.63
N GLY A 31 -1.16 5.71 7.42
CA GLY A 31 0.01 5.53 6.56
C GLY A 31 -0.24 5.40 5.08
N SER A 32 0.20 4.29 4.51
CA SER A 32 0.24 4.04 3.07
C SER A 32 -1.11 4.21 2.39
N SER A 33 -1.15 5.04 1.35
CA SER A 33 -2.32 5.15 0.47
C SER A 33 -2.60 3.87 -0.34
N THR A 34 -1.58 3.03 -0.56
CA THR A 34 -1.75 1.72 -1.21
C THR A 34 -2.41 0.71 -0.29
N VAL A 35 -2.06 0.72 1.00
CA VAL A 35 -2.66 -0.20 1.99
C VAL A 35 -4.02 0.29 2.46
N LEU A 36 -4.31 1.59 2.31
CA LEU A 36 -5.57 2.21 2.75
C LEU A 36 -6.82 1.43 2.33
N PRO A 37 -7.04 1.08 1.04
CA PRO A 37 -8.26 0.37 0.64
C PRO A 37 -8.37 -1.01 1.30
N TYR A 38 -7.28 -1.75 1.41
CA TYR A 38 -7.26 -3.04 2.09
C TYR A 38 -7.59 -2.89 3.59
N ALA A 39 -6.94 -1.95 4.27
CA ALA A 39 -7.19 -1.70 5.69
C ALA A 39 -8.62 -1.20 5.94
N THR A 40 -9.22 -0.46 4.99
CA THR A 40 -10.61 0.00 5.08
C THR A 40 -11.59 -1.17 4.97
N ILE A 41 -11.39 -2.08 3.99
CA ILE A 41 -12.20 -3.31 3.86
C ILE A 41 -12.19 -4.11 5.17
N VAL A 42 -11.00 -4.32 5.75
CA VAL A 42 -10.86 -5.07 7.00
C VAL A 42 -11.49 -4.33 8.18
N ALA A 43 -11.33 -3.00 8.26
CA ALA A 43 -11.89 -2.20 9.34
C ALA A 43 -13.42 -2.20 9.34
N GLU A 44 -14.04 -2.09 8.16
CA GLU A 44 -15.50 -2.18 8.00
C GLU A 44 -16.00 -3.58 8.38
N ALA A 45 -15.39 -4.63 7.85
CA ALA A 45 -15.74 -6.01 8.18
C ALA A 45 -15.53 -6.32 9.69
N PHE A 46 -14.48 -5.77 10.30
CA PHE A 46 -14.23 -5.93 11.74
C PHE A 46 -15.34 -5.28 12.58
N GLY A 47 -15.73 -4.05 12.26
CA GLY A 47 -16.82 -3.36 12.96
C GLY A 47 -18.19 -4.03 12.80
N GLU A 48 -18.38 -4.84 11.74
CA GLU A 48 -19.61 -5.62 11.51
C GLU A 48 -19.60 -6.98 12.23
N ASN A 49 -18.43 -7.58 12.44
CA ASN A 49 -18.32 -8.95 12.97
C ASN A 49 -17.91 -9.03 14.45
N PHE A 50 -17.43 -7.94 15.05
CA PHE A 50 -16.96 -7.89 16.43
C PHE A 50 -17.65 -6.78 17.21
N ASP A 51 -17.76 -6.97 18.54
CA ASP A 51 -18.33 -5.97 19.47
C ASP A 51 -17.31 -4.86 19.83
N PHE A 52 -16.52 -4.40 18.82
CA PHE A 52 -15.58 -3.28 18.95
C PHE A 52 -15.93 -2.16 17.97
N PRO A 53 -15.60 -0.91 18.29
CA PRO A 53 -15.76 0.20 17.34
C PRO A 53 -14.94 -0.03 16.07
N THR A 54 -15.49 0.37 14.93
CA THR A 54 -14.77 0.33 13.64
C THR A 54 -13.44 1.06 13.73
N PRO A 55 -12.31 0.43 13.36
CA PRO A 55 -11.00 1.06 13.34
C PRO A 55 -10.97 2.33 12.48
N LEU A 56 -10.27 3.37 12.95
CA LEU A 56 -10.03 4.59 12.20
C LEU A 56 -8.82 4.39 11.28
N ILE A 57 -9.01 4.51 9.97
CA ILE A 57 -7.96 4.35 8.98
C ILE A 57 -7.66 5.69 8.31
N GLU A 58 -6.43 6.19 8.45
CA GLU A 58 -5.98 7.45 7.86
C GLU A 58 -4.94 7.23 6.76
N SER A 59 -5.07 7.98 5.67
CA SER A 59 -4.04 8.07 4.63
C SER A 59 -3.04 9.18 4.95
N GLY A 60 -1.81 9.04 4.44
CA GLY A 60 -0.76 10.06 4.61
C GLY A 60 0.58 9.64 4.00
N GLY A 61 0.62 8.43 3.44
CA GLY A 61 1.83 7.78 2.92
C GLY A 61 2.62 7.03 3.99
N SER A 62 3.34 5.99 3.58
CA SER A 62 4.07 5.05 4.46
C SER A 62 5.02 5.75 5.43
N GLY A 63 5.77 6.76 4.96
CA GLY A 63 6.70 7.50 5.82
C GLY A 63 6.01 8.32 6.91
N ALA A 64 4.85 8.93 6.61
CA ALA A 64 4.07 9.67 7.59
C ALA A 64 3.45 8.72 8.63
N GLY A 65 2.92 7.56 8.19
CA GLY A 65 2.41 6.53 9.10
C GLY A 65 3.47 6.04 10.07
N ARG A 66 4.66 5.66 9.58
CA ARG A 66 5.78 5.25 10.45
C ARG A 66 6.22 6.36 11.41
N LYS A 67 6.21 7.63 10.95
CA LYS A 67 6.49 8.76 11.85
C LYS A 67 5.45 8.87 12.96
N LYS A 68 4.15 8.77 12.63
CA LYS A 68 3.05 8.77 13.62
C LYS A 68 3.17 7.61 14.62
N LEU A 69 3.49 6.39 14.14
CA LEU A 69 3.76 5.24 15.01
C LEU A 69 4.83 5.55 16.07
N CYS A 70 5.88 6.26 15.66
CA CYS A 70 7.04 6.61 16.51
C CYS A 70 6.83 7.87 17.37
N GLU A 71 5.63 8.43 17.50
CA GLU A 71 5.38 9.64 18.33
C GLU A 71 5.32 9.36 19.84
N GLY A 72 5.45 8.09 20.26
CA GLY A 72 5.44 7.68 21.65
C GLY A 72 4.44 6.57 21.94
N VAL A 73 4.37 6.18 23.23
CA VAL A 73 3.43 5.18 23.75
C VAL A 73 2.34 5.90 24.55
N GLY A 74 1.08 5.57 24.27
CA GLY A 74 -0.07 6.12 24.98
C GLY A 74 -1.34 6.13 24.14
N ALA A 75 -2.49 6.10 24.78
CA ALA A 75 -3.81 5.92 24.17
C ALA A 75 -4.16 6.98 23.09
N ASN A 76 -3.47 8.10 23.03
CA ASN A 76 -3.71 9.16 22.04
C ASN A 76 -2.73 9.11 20.85
N THR A 77 -1.84 8.11 20.79
CA THR A 77 -0.91 7.92 19.67
C THR A 77 -1.37 6.80 18.75
N THR A 78 -0.88 6.78 17.50
CA THR A 78 -1.24 5.78 16.47
C THR A 78 -0.81 4.38 16.89
N ASP A 79 -1.67 3.38 16.68
CA ASP A 79 -1.41 1.98 17.04
C ASP A 79 -0.70 1.22 15.93
N ILE A 80 -1.13 1.50 14.67
CA ILE A 80 -0.71 0.80 13.48
C ILE A 80 -0.20 1.78 12.42
N ALA A 81 0.96 1.48 11.83
CA ALA A 81 1.45 2.17 10.64
C ALA A 81 1.31 1.28 9.41
N ASN A 82 0.42 1.64 8.49
CA ASN A 82 0.30 1.00 7.18
C ASN A 82 1.46 1.40 6.26
N SER A 83 2.09 0.44 5.59
CA SER A 83 3.27 0.71 4.77
C SER A 83 3.37 -0.15 3.51
N SER A 84 3.67 0.48 2.38
CA SER A 84 3.98 -0.16 1.10
C SER A 84 5.49 -0.31 0.85
N SER A 85 6.27 -0.25 1.91
CA SER A 85 7.72 -0.52 1.92
C SER A 85 8.16 -0.90 3.32
N ARG A 86 9.19 -1.75 3.41
CA ARG A 86 9.71 -2.15 4.72
C ARG A 86 10.16 -0.92 5.52
N ILE A 87 9.98 -0.96 6.84
CA ILE A 87 10.48 0.05 7.79
C ILE A 87 12.01 0.17 7.66
N LYS A 88 12.55 1.35 7.92
CA LYS A 88 13.99 1.60 7.83
C LYS A 88 14.61 1.67 9.22
N GLN A 89 15.90 1.42 9.33
CA GLN A 89 16.63 1.55 10.58
C GLN A 89 16.43 2.93 11.20
N SER A 90 16.45 4.00 10.39
CA SER A 90 16.21 5.36 10.87
C SER A 90 14.81 5.59 11.45
N ASP A 91 13.80 4.84 10.99
CA ASP A 91 12.45 4.88 11.57
C ASP A 91 12.45 4.17 12.93
N ILE A 92 13.12 2.99 13.02
CA ILE A 92 13.27 2.22 14.27
C ILE A 92 14.02 3.04 15.33
N ASP A 93 15.13 3.68 14.96
CA ASP A 93 15.91 4.53 15.86
C ASP A 93 15.06 5.70 16.40
N ASN A 94 14.24 6.30 15.53
CA ASN A 94 13.31 7.36 15.94
C ASN A 94 12.20 6.83 16.86
N CYS A 95 11.66 5.64 16.61
CA CYS A 95 10.70 4.99 17.49
C CYS A 95 11.30 4.73 18.86
N ALA A 96 12.50 4.15 18.94
CA ALA A 96 13.20 3.84 20.19
C ALA A 96 13.50 5.11 21.00
N ALA A 97 13.91 6.20 20.33
CA ALA A 97 14.16 7.49 20.97
C ALA A 97 12.90 8.09 21.65
N ASN A 98 11.71 7.70 21.19
CA ASN A 98 10.42 8.11 21.76
C ASN A 98 9.76 7.02 22.62
N GLY A 99 10.51 5.98 23.02
CA GLY A 99 10.02 4.92 23.91
C GLY A 99 9.20 3.82 23.23
N VAL A 100 9.10 3.81 21.89
CA VAL A 100 8.47 2.74 21.13
C VAL A 100 9.55 1.73 20.75
N THR A 101 9.75 0.73 21.59
CA THR A 101 10.87 -0.23 21.50
C THR A 101 10.46 -1.58 20.92
N GLU A 102 9.20 -1.97 21.06
CA GLU A 102 8.67 -3.21 20.55
C GLU A 102 7.65 -2.95 19.45
N ILE A 103 8.05 -3.24 18.22
CA ILE A 103 7.24 -3.09 17.02
C ILE A 103 7.07 -4.46 16.39
N MET A 104 5.86 -4.85 16.06
CA MET A 104 5.57 -6.03 15.26
C MET A 104 5.53 -5.64 13.79
N GLU A 105 6.30 -6.30 12.92
CA GLU A 105 6.21 -6.17 11.47
C GLU A 105 5.28 -7.25 10.93
N VAL A 106 4.18 -6.86 10.33
CA VAL A 106 3.20 -7.81 9.76
C VAL A 106 3.15 -7.62 8.26
N ARG A 107 3.54 -8.64 7.50
CA ARG A 107 3.38 -8.66 6.05
C ARG A 107 1.99 -9.17 5.72
N ILE A 108 1.18 -8.32 5.05
CA ILE A 108 -0.21 -8.62 4.74
C ILE A 108 -0.39 -9.30 3.38
N GLY A 109 0.64 -9.33 2.57
CA GLY A 109 0.64 -9.84 1.20
C GLY A 109 1.45 -8.94 0.28
N TYR A 110 1.16 -9.02 -1.02
CA TYR A 110 1.91 -8.28 -2.03
C TYR A 110 0.99 -7.51 -2.97
N ASP A 111 1.49 -6.38 -3.44
CA ASP A 111 0.91 -5.62 -4.54
C ASP A 111 1.71 -5.95 -5.80
N GLY A 112 1.04 -6.52 -6.79
CA GLY A 112 1.66 -6.88 -8.07
C GLY A 112 0.71 -6.58 -9.21
N ILE A 113 1.19 -5.81 -10.21
CA ILE A 113 0.40 -5.44 -11.37
C ILE A 113 0.91 -6.10 -12.64
N VAL A 114 -0.02 -6.41 -13.51
CA VAL A 114 0.20 -7.04 -14.81
C VAL A 114 -0.27 -6.13 -15.94
N PHE A 115 0.32 -6.30 -17.10
CA PHE A 115 -0.05 -5.63 -18.34
C PHE A 115 -0.71 -6.66 -19.24
N ALA A 116 -2.02 -6.55 -19.44
CA ALA A 116 -2.78 -7.55 -20.15
C ALA A 116 -3.55 -6.96 -21.35
N SER A 117 -3.71 -7.76 -22.37
CA SER A 117 -4.53 -7.53 -23.56
C SER A 117 -5.60 -8.59 -23.64
N ARG A 118 -6.55 -8.44 -24.57
CA ARG A 118 -7.53 -9.49 -24.85
C ARG A 118 -6.83 -10.77 -25.31
N LEU A 119 -7.35 -11.90 -24.85
CA LEU A 119 -6.81 -13.23 -25.21
C LEU A 119 -6.81 -13.46 -26.74
N GLU A 120 -7.86 -13.03 -27.43
CA GLU A 120 -7.99 -13.23 -28.88
C GLU A 120 -6.97 -12.41 -29.68
N THR A 121 -6.62 -11.22 -29.21
CA THR A 121 -5.69 -10.33 -29.93
C THR A 121 -4.25 -10.55 -29.55
N LYS A 122 -3.99 -11.33 -28.49
CA LYS A 122 -2.68 -11.60 -27.89
C LYS A 122 -1.72 -10.43 -28.04
N GLY A 123 -1.61 -9.58 -27.02
CA GLY A 123 -0.73 -8.43 -27.02
C GLY A 123 0.75 -8.80 -27.17
N PHE A 124 1.58 -8.25 -26.33
CA PHE A 124 3.01 -8.54 -26.34
C PHE A 124 3.30 -9.77 -25.47
N GLU A 125 4.25 -10.60 -25.90
CA GLU A 125 4.75 -11.70 -25.09
C GLU A 125 5.60 -11.19 -23.91
N ASP A 126 6.37 -10.13 -24.16
CA ASP A 126 7.24 -9.51 -23.16
C ASP A 126 7.25 -7.98 -23.31
N LEU A 127 7.19 -7.30 -22.19
CA LEU A 127 7.33 -5.85 -22.08
C LEU A 127 8.41 -5.51 -21.05
N THR A 128 8.96 -4.32 -21.16
CA THR A 128 9.87 -3.79 -20.14
C THR A 128 9.27 -2.51 -19.54
N PRO A 129 9.63 -2.13 -18.32
CA PRO A 129 9.25 -0.83 -17.78
C PRO A 129 9.66 0.34 -18.71
N MET A 130 10.77 0.22 -19.44
CA MET A 130 11.20 1.22 -20.43
C MET A 130 10.21 1.32 -21.59
N HIS A 131 9.75 0.20 -22.16
CA HIS A 131 8.76 0.22 -23.24
C HIS A 131 7.47 0.92 -22.80
N ILE A 132 7.00 0.62 -21.58
CA ILE A 132 5.77 1.20 -21.04
C ILE A 132 5.97 2.69 -20.76
N TYR A 133 7.11 3.10 -20.19
CA TYR A 133 7.44 4.50 -19.97
C TYR A 133 7.49 5.30 -21.29
N LEU A 134 8.17 4.77 -22.31
CA LEU A 134 8.24 5.40 -23.63
C LEU A 134 6.89 5.49 -24.33
N ALA A 135 5.97 4.57 -24.05
CA ALA A 135 4.60 4.62 -24.54
C ALA A 135 3.71 5.60 -23.77
N ALA A 136 3.86 5.67 -22.44
CA ALA A 136 2.92 6.34 -21.52
C ALA A 136 3.35 7.77 -21.10
N SER A 137 4.62 8.12 -21.17
CA SER A 137 5.15 9.41 -20.68
C SER A 137 4.55 10.62 -21.41
N ASP A 138 4.36 11.72 -20.68
CA ASP A 138 3.99 13.04 -21.26
C ASP A 138 5.03 13.61 -22.24
N LYS A 139 6.24 13.07 -22.23
CA LYS A 139 7.32 13.43 -23.18
C LYS A 139 7.33 12.54 -24.44
N SER A 140 6.48 11.51 -24.48
CA SER A 140 6.42 10.59 -25.62
C SER A 140 5.70 11.22 -26.81
N SER A 141 6.31 11.12 -27.98
CA SER A 141 5.67 11.39 -29.28
C SER A 141 5.24 10.11 -30.01
N ALA A 142 5.52 8.93 -29.43
CA ALA A 142 5.19 7.66 -30.02
C ALA A 142 3.66 7.51 -30.19
N THR A 143 3.23 7.02 -31.34
CA THR A 143 1.82 6.74 -31.63
C THR A 143 1.60 5.25 -31.83
N ASN A 144 2.65 4.53 -32.15
CA ASN A 144 2.70 3.11 -32.41
C ASN A 144 3.79 2.46 -31.58
N TRP A 145 3.63 1.20 -31.22
CA TRP A 145 4.65 0.47 -30.48
C TRP A 145 5.98 0.32 -31.23
N LYS A 146 5.97 0.33 -32.56
CA LYS A 146 7.19 0.40 -33.39
C LYS A 146 7.97 1.71 -33.20
N ASP A 147 7.32 2.79 -32.78
CA ASP A 147 8.00 4.04 -32.46
C ASP A 147 8.74 3.93 -31.13
N VAL A 148 8.31 3.00 -30.23
CA VAL A 148 8.96 2.70 -28.96
C VAL A 148 10.17 1.78 -29.19
N ASP A 149 9.99 0.69 -29.91
CA ASP A 149 11.05 -0.21 -30.35
C ASP A 149 10.69 -0.77 -31.74
N PRO A 150 11.56 -0.63 -32.77
CA PRO A 150 11.32 -1.14 -34.13
C PRO A 150 11.02 -2.64 -34.22
N ASN A 151 11.42 -3.42 -33.20
CA ASN A 151 11.16 -4.87 -33.15
C ASN A 151 9.76 -5.21 -32.58
N MET A 152 9.05 -4.22 -32.05
CA MET A 152 7.70 -4.44 -31.53
C MET A 152 6.66 -4.56 -32.67
N GLN A 153 5.47 -5.03 -32.28
CA GLN A 153 4.35 -5.16 -33.20
C GLN A 153 3.93 -3.80 -33.76
N ASP A 154 3.51 -3.79 -35.03
CA ASP A 154 2.84 -2.65 -35.66
C ASP A 154 1.43 -2.51 -35.08
N ARG A 155 1.33 -1.77 -33.99
CA ARG A 155 0.13 -1.66 -33.20
C ARG A 155 0.06 -0.26 -32.59
N GLU A 156 -1.09 0.40 -32.69
CA GLU A 156 -1.30 1.70 -32.04
C GLU A 156 -1.18 1.59 -30.51
N ILE A 157 -0.58 2.61 -29.91
CA ILE A 157 -0.51 2.70 -28.47
C ILE A 157 -1.88 3.07 -27.90
N MET A 158 -2.42 2.21 -27.02
CA MET A 158 -3.60 2.46 -26.21
C MET A 158 -3.39 1.77 -24.87
N LEU A 159 -3.22 2.54 -23.83
CA LEU A 159 -2.97 2.08 -22.46
C LEU A 159 -4.15 2.47 -21.56
N PHE A 160 -4.65 1.55 -20.76
CA PHE A 160 -5.61 1.77 -19.69
C PHE A 160 -4.89 1.54 -18.37
N ILE A 161 -4.55 2.61 -17.70
CA ILE A 161 -3.69 2.60 -16.50
C ILE A 161 -4.50 2.92 -15.25
N PRO A 162 -4.04 2.51 -14.05
CA PRO A 162 -4.72 2.86 -12.82
C PRO A 162 -4.80 4.37 -12.64
N GLY A 163 -5.97 4.89 -12.37
CA GLY A 163 -6.19 6.29 -12.05
C GLY A 163 -5.54 6.68 -10.70
N THR A 164 -5.47 7.96 -10.43
CA THR A 164 -4.74 8.50 -9.26
C THR A 164 -5.37 8.10 -7.92
N LYS A 165 -6.62 7.66 -7.90
CA LYS A 165 -7.31 7.16 -6.71
C LYS A 165 -7.11 5.67 -6.48
N HIS A 166 -6.60 4.94 -7.46
CA HIS A 166 -6.41 3.50 -7.37
C HIS A 166 -5.12 3.16 -6.61
N GLY A 167 -5.19 2.20 -5.68
CA GLY A 167 -4.03 1.79 -4.86
C GLY A 167 -2.82 1.33 -5.70
N THR A 168 -3.06 0.68 -6.83
CA THR A 168 -2.02 0.21 -7.76
C THR A 168 -1.35 1.33 -8.56
N ARG A 169 -1.88 2.57 -8.55
CA ARG A 169 -1.25 3.72 -9.23
C ARG A 169 0.18 3.95 -8.72
N GLU A 170 0.40 3.84 -7.43
CA GLU A 170 1.73 4.06 -6.85
C GLU A 170 2.74 2.98 -7.30
N VAL A 171 2.31 1.73 -7.48
CA VAL A 171 3.15 0.67 -8.07
C VAL A 171 3.49 1.01 -9.52
N PHE A 172 2.48 1.37 -10.31
CA PHE A 172 2.69 1.80 -11.69
C PHE A 172 3.69 2.95 -11.78
N GLU A 173 3.56 3.98 -10.95
CA GLU A 173 4.49 5.11 -10.95
C GLU A 173 5.92 4.71 -10.53
N LYS A 174 6.06 3.97 -9.43
CA LYS A 174 7.39 3.66 -8.87
C LYS A 174 8.11 2.51 -9.59
N LYS A 175 7.38 1.44 -9.91
CA LYS A 175 7.95 0.21 -10.46
C LYS A 175 7.99 0.18 -11.99
N VAL A 176 7.15 1.00 -12.64
CA VAL A 176 7.08 1.06 -14.10
C VAL A 176 7.59 2.39 -14.61
N MET A 177 6.92 3.49 -14.31
CA MET A 177 7.26 4.79 -14.86
C MET A 177 8.66 5.26 -14.44
N LEU A 178 8.99 5.21 -13.14
CA LEU A 178 10.32 5.60 -12.67
C LEU A 178 11.42 4.64 -13.14
N ALA A 179 11.17 3.34 -13.09
CA ALA A 179 12.14 2.35 -13.57
C ALA A 179 12.40 2.51 -15.06
N GLY A 180 11.34 2.68 -15.86
CA GLY A 180 11.44 2.92 -17.30
C GLY A 180 12.11 4.26 -17.63
N CYS A 181 11.79 5.32 -16.90
CA CYS A 181 12.41 6.64 -17.01
C CYS A 181 13.93 6.57 -16.79
N LYS A 182 14.37 5.83 -15.79
CA LYS A 182 15.80 5.58 -15.52
C LYS A 182 16.44 4.77 -16.63
N ALA A 183 15.81 3.69 -17.07
CA ALA A 183 16.31 2.84 -18.15
C ALA A 183 16.42 3.60 -19.49
N ALA A 184 15.51 4.56 -19.74
CA ALA A 184 15.54 5.43 -20.92
C ALA A 184 16.54 6.60 -20.79
N GLY A 185 17.21 6.78 -19.66
CA GLY A 185 18.13 7.91 -19.40
C GLY A 185 17.42 9.25 -19.13
N SER A 186 16.09 9.29 -19.15
CA SER A 186 15.32 10.52 -18.95
C SER A 186 15.42 11.04 -17.51
N TYR A 187 15.60 10.15 -16.53
CA TYR A 187 15.72 10.52 -15.13
C TYR A 187 16.92 11.44 -14.87
N ASP A 188 18.08 11.16 -15.47
CA ASP A 188 19.29 11.93 -15.26
C ASP A 188 19.13 13.34 -15.83
N LEU A 189 18.49 13.47 -17.00
CA LEU A 189 18.13 14.77 -17.57
C LEU A 189 17.20 15.57 -16.64
N PHE A 190 16.16 14.92 -16.09
CA PHE A 190 15.25 15.58 -15.15
C PHE A 190 15.95 15.95 -13.83
N PHE A 191 16.87 15.13 -13.36
CA PHE A 191 17.64 15.39 -12.16
C PHE A 191 18.50 16.65 -12.32
N GLU A 192 19.21 16.77 -13.46
CA GLU A 192 20.00 17.95 -13.80
C GLU A 192 19.11 19.20 -13.96
N GLN A 193 18.00 19.09 -14.72
CA GLN A 193 17.05 20.19 -14.95
C GLN A 193 16.42 20.71 -13.64
N ASN A 194 16.28 19.86 -12.64
CA ASN A 194 15.73 20.21 -11.32
C ASN A 194 16.81 20.52 -10.27
N GLY A 195 18.04 20.80 -10.69
CA GLY A 195 19.13 21.23 -9.81
C GLY A 195 19.54 20.16 -8.79
N GLY A 196 19.45 18.86 -9.15
CA GLY A 196 19.80 17.74 -8.28
C GLY A 196 18.72 17.32 -7.29
N ASP A 197 17.50 17.82 -7.42
CA ASP A 197 16.37 17.45 -6.58
C ASP A 197 15.76 16.13 -7.05
N LYS A 198 16.06 15.04 -6.34
CA LYS A 198 15.56 13.69 -6.62
C LYS A 198 14.04 13.60 -6.67
N LYS A 199 13.35 14.24 -5.72
CA LYS A 199 11.88 14.17 -5.63
C LYS A 199 11.21 14.86 -6.82
N LYS A 200 11.79 15.97 -7.30
CA LYS A 200 11.29 16.65 -8.49
C LYS A 200 11.56 15.83 -9.75
N ALA A 201 12.75 15.25 -9.89
CA ALA A 201 13.07 14.36 -11.01
C ALA A 201 12.14 13.13 -11.07
N GLU A 202 11.86 12.49 -9.93
CA GLU A 202 10.91 11.38 -9.85
C GLU A 202 9.49 11.80 -10.27
N LYS A 203 9.03 12.99 -9.83
CA LYS A 203 7.73 13.52 -10.25
C LYS A 203 7.64 13.78 -11.77
N GLU A 204 8.72 14.21 -12.41
CA GLU A 204 8.75 14.32 -13.87
C GLU A 204 8.60 12.95 -14.54
N CYS A 205 9.25 11.90 -14.01
CA CYS A 205 9.10 10.53 -14.51
C CYS A 205 7.68 9.97 -14.39
N TYR A 206 6.90 10.42 -13.40
CA TYR A 206 5.52 9.93 -13.16
C TYR A 206 4.48 10.55 -14.11
N LYS A 207 4.82 11.62 -14.83
CA LYS A 207 3.87 12.30 -15.70
C LYS A 207 3.48 11.42 -16.89
N VAL A 208 2.18 11.28 -17.06
CA VAL A 208 1.56 10.50 -18.11
C VAL A 208 0.99 11.42 -19.17
N ARG A 209 1.05 10.99 -20.43
CA ARG A 209 0.47 11.70 -21.57
C ARG A 209 -1.05 11.84 -21.45
N THR A 210 -1.60 12.90 -22.02
CA THR A 210 -3.03 13.25 -21.94
C THR A 210 -3.70 13.33 -23.32
N ASP A 211 -3.07 12.80 -24.35
CA ASP A 211 -3.54 12.84 -25.75
C ASP A 211 -4.50 11.68 -26.08
N GLY A 212 -4.97 10.95 -25.08
CA GLY A 212 -5.90 9.85 -25.22
C GLY A 212 -5.28 8.48 -25.48
N ARG A 213 -3.95 8.38 -25.63
CA ARG A 213 -3.22 7.10 -25.82
C ARG A 213 -2.89 6.40 -24.50
N SER A 214 -2.94 7.11 -23.40
CA SER A 214 -2.93 6.57 -22.04
C SER A 214 -4.09 7.17 -21.29
N VAL A 215 -4.97 6.31 -20.79
CA VAL A 215 -6.23 6.71 -20.16
C VAL A 215 -6.22 6.23 -18.70
N ASP A 216 -6.35 7.17 -17.79
CA ASP A 216 -6.53 6.89 -16.36
C ASP A 216 -7.92 6.26 -16.13
N ILE A 217 -7.95 5.11 -15.47
CA ILE A 217 -9.17 4.42 -15.06
C ILE A 217 -9.31 4.58 -13.54
N ASP A 218 -10.26 5.40 -13.12
CA ASP A 218 -10.55 5.65 -11.70
C ASP A 218 -11.52 4.60 -11.10
N GLY A 219 -12.17 3.82 -11.95
CA GLY A 219 -13.02 2.69 -11.57
C GLY A 219 -12.20 1.45 -11.20
N ASP A 220 -12.92 0.36 -11.00
CA ASP A 220 -12.30 -0.94 -10.73
C ASP A 220 -11.76 -1.62 -12.01
N TYR A 221 -11.21 -2.82 -11.85
CA TYR A 221 -10.66 -3.56 -12.98
C TYR A 221 -11.71 -4.02 -14.00
N THR A 222 -13.01 -4.07 -13.64
CA THR A 222 -14.08 -4.38 -14.58
C THR A 222 -14.27 -3.27 -15.60
N GLU A 223 -14.05 -2.01 -15.21
CA GLU A 223 -14.03 -0.90 -16.19
C GLU A 223 -12.84 -1.03 -17.14
N THR A 224 -11.65 -1.35 -16.64
CA THR A 224 -10.48 -1.61 -17.50
C THR A 224 -10.76 -2.74 -18.49
N LEU A 225 -11.39 -3.82 -18.05
CA LEU A 225 -11.78 -4.95 -18.89
C LEU A 225 -12.78 -4.54 -19.99
N ALA A 226 -13.78 -3.72 -19.64
CA ALA A 226 -14.76 -3.19 -20.60
C ALA A 226 -14.10 -2.26 -21.64
N ARG A 227 -13.09 -1.48 -21.25
CA ARG A 227 -12.29 -0.67 -22.17
C ARG A 227 -11.51 -1.54 -23.16
N LEU A 228 -10.90 -2.63 -22.69
CA LEU A 228 -10.21 -3.59 -23.54
C LEU A 228 -11.19 -4.27 -24.54
N ALA A 229 -12.40 -4.60 -24.11
CA ALA A 229 -13.41 -5.17 -24.99
C ALA A 229 -13.74 -4.27 -26.20
N SER A 230 -13.72 -2.95 -25.98
CA SER A 230 -13.98 -1.93 -27.03
C SER A 230 -12.73 -1.51 -27.80
N ASN A 231 -11.53 -1.89 -27.36
CA ASN A 231 -10.25 -1.49 -27.95
C ASN A 231 -9.32 -2.69 -28.13
N PRO A 232 -9.40 -3.41 -29.26
CA PRO A 232 -8.63 -4.64 -29.48
C PRO A 232 -7.10 -4.46 -29.37
N ASN A 233 -6.60 -3.26 -29.64
CA ASN A 233 -5.19 -2.91 -29.52
C ASN A 233 -4.79 -2.46 -28.11
N GLY A 234 -5.75 -2.37 -27.18
CA GLY A 234 -5.51 -1.88 -25.83
C GLY A 234 -4.66 -2.82 -24.98
N ILE A 235 -3.94 -2.22 -24.05
CA ILE A 235 -3.28 -2.90 -22.94
C ILE A 235 -3.83 -2.29 -21.65
N GLY A 236 -4.40 -3.12 -20.79
CA GLY A 236 -4.89 -2.75 -19.48
C GLY A 236 -3.91 -3.13 -18.38
N VAL A 237 -3.91 -2.36 -17.31
CA VAL A 237 -3.17 -2.67 -16.08
C VAL A 237 -4.15 -3.25 -15.07
N PHE A 238 -3.80 -4.41 -14.52
CA PHE A 238 -4.62 -5.15 -13.54
C PHE A 238 -3.79 -5.60 -12.36
N GLY A 239 -4.42 -5.92 -11.24
CA GLY A 239 -3.80 -6.73 -10.20
C GLY A 239 -3.66 -8.19 -10.64
N LEU A 240 -2.67 -8.91 -10.11
CA LEU A 240 -2.48 -10.33 -10.44
C LEU A 240 -3.72 -11.15 -10.13
N SER A 241 -4.36 -10.94 -8.98
CA SER A 241 -5.55 -11.72 -8.58
C SER A 241 -6.69 -11.56 -9.59
N PHE A 242 -6.90 -10.35 -10.11
CA PHE A 242 -7.88 -10.13 -11.19
C PHE A 242 -7.52 -10.89 -12.47
N LEU A 243 -6.23 -10.91 -12.86
CA LEU A 243 -5.78 -11.72 -14.00
C LEU A 243 -6.10 -13.20 -13.79
N LEU A 244 -5.77 -13.76 -12.62
CA LEU A 244 -5.96 -15.17 -12.31
C LEU A 244 -7.43 -15.60 -12.43
N ASN A 245 -8.36 -14.71 -12.10
CA ASN A 245 -9.80 -14.95 -12.22
C ASN A 245 -10.38 -14.67 -13.62
N ASN A 246 -9.56 -14.19 -14.58
CA ASN A 246 -10.00 -13.79 -15.92
C ASN A 246 -9.06 -14.31 -17.03
N THR A 247 -8.39 -15.44 -16.82
CA THR A 247 -7.43 -16.05 -17.77
C THR A 247 -8.08 -16.54 -19.06
N ASP A 248 -9.38 -16.71 -19.09
CA ASP A 248 -10.19 -17.02 -20.27
C ASP A 248 -10.49 -15.78 -21.13
N THR A 249 -10.27 -14.59 -20.62
CA THR A 249 -10.62 -13.30 -21.27
C THR A 249 -9.39 -12.48 -21.62
N ILE A 250 -8.38 -12.46 -20.75
CA ILE A 250 -7.18 -11.63 -20.89
C ILE A 250 -5.89 -12.45 -20.82
N TYR A 251 -4.89 -11.96 -21.54
CA TYR A 251 -3.53 -12.49 -21.60
C TYR A 251 -2.54 -11.43 -21.13
N ALA A 252 -1.73 -11.76 -20.11
CA ALA A 252 -0.71 -10.86 -19.58
C ALA A 252 0.65 -11.08 -20.22
N ALA A 253 1.32 -9.98 -20.58
CA ALA A 253 2.70 -9.99 -21.00
C ALA A 253 3.63 -10.35 -19.82
N LYS A 254 4.74 -11.00 -20.11
CA LYS A 254 5.88 -11.06 -19.20
C LYS A 254 6.43 -9.65 -18.99
N ILE A 255 7.10 -9.43 -17.87
CA ILE A 255 7.88 -8.20 -17.67
C ILE A 255 9.35 -8.58 -17.48
N ASN A 256 10.22 -8.10 -18.36
CA ASN A 256 11.65 -8.50 -18.42
C ASN A 256 11.81 -10.03 -18.48
N GLY A 257 11.00 -10.71 -19.28
CA GLY A 257 11.01 -12.17 -19.42
C GLY A 257 10.37 -12.95 -18.27
N VAL A 258 9.88 -12.29 -17.21
CA VAL A 258 9.30 -12.94 -16.03
C VAL A 258 7.78 -12.96 -16.13
N VAL A 259 7.20 -14.15 -15.98
CA VAL A 259 5.74 -14.34 -15.86
C VAL A 259 5.28 -13.88 -14.49
N ALA A 260 4.19 -13.12 -14.44
CA ALA A 260 3.52 -12.79 -13.19
C ALA A 260 2.84 -14.04 -12.61
N SER A 261 3.18 -14.40 -11.40
CA SER A 261 2.51 -15.44 -10.60
C SER A 261 2.65 -15.09 -9.12
N THR A 262 1.84 -15.71 -8.27
CA THR A 262 1.97 -15.56 -6.82
C THR A 262 3.41 -15.86 -6.37
N GLU A 263 4.03 -16.92 -6.90
CA GLU A 263 5.41 -17.33 -6.58
C GLU A 263 6.44 -16.28 -7.02
N THR A 264 6.39 -15.80 -8.27
CA THR A 264 7.37 -14.82 -8.78
C THR A 264 7.21 -13.45 -8.14
N ILE A 265 6.01 -13.09 -7.71
CA ILE A 265 5.72 -11.87 -6.95
C ILE A 265 6.23 -11.99 -5.51
N ALA A 266 5.89 -13.08 -4.82
CA ALA A 266 6.29 -13.30 -3.43
C ALA A 266 7.81 -13.43 -3.27
N SER A 267 8.49 -14.09 -4.24
CA SER A 267 9.96 -14.18 -4.27
C SER A 267 10.66 -12.88 -4.70
N GLY A 268 9.91 -11.87 -5.15
CA GLY A 268 10.47 -10.60 -5.64
C GLY A 268 11.15 -10.67 -7.00
N ILE A 269 11.03 -11.81 -7.72
CA ILE A 269 11.60 -11.98 -9.08
C ILE A 269 10.79 -11.18 -10.09
N TYR A 270 9.45 -11.10 -9.92
CA TYR A 270 8.61 -10.27 -10.79
C TYR A 270 8.83 -8.78 -10.49
N PRO A 271 9.30 -7.97 -11.47
CA PRO A 271 9.84 -6.65 -11.17
C PRO A 271 8.78 -5.60 -10.79
N VAL A 272 7.51 -5.84 -11.12
CA VAL A 272 6.42 -4.90 -10.87
C VAL A 272 5.55 -5.37 -9.70
N SER A 273 6.23 -5.67 -8.60
CA SER A 273 5.61 -6.10 -7.34
C SER A 273 6.32 -5.51 -6.13
N ARG A 274 5.65 -5.54 -4.98
CA ARG A 274 6.22 -5.17 -3.69
C ARG A 274 5.43 -5.78 -2.55
N PRO A 275 6.06 -6.14 -1.42
CA PRO A 275 5.36 -6.53 -0.22
C PRO A 275 4.65 -5.32 0.42
N LEU A 276 3.51 -5.59 1.04
CA LEU A 276 2.75 -4.65 1.83
C LEU A 276 2.77 -5.07 3.30
N TYR A 277 2.82 -4.07 4.17
CA TYR A 277 2.98 -4.26 5.61
C TYR A 277 2.03 -3.40 6.40
N PHE A 278 1.79 -3.80 7.62
CA PHE A 278 1.53 -2.88 8.72
C PHE A 278 2.50 -3.14 9.89
N TYR A 279 2.72 -2.11 10.68
CA TYR A 279 3.58 -2.15 11.87
C TYR A 279 2.74 -1.84 13.09
N VAL A 280 2.81 -2.68 14.12
CA VAL A 280 2.00 -2.56 15.33
C VAL A 280 2.91 -2.19 16.51
N LYS A 281 2.42 -1.29 17.34
CA LYS A 281 3.04 -0.95 18.60
C LYS A 281 2.61 -1.96 19.67
N ASN A 282 3.48 -2.91 20.04
CA ASN A 282 3.14 -3.99 20.97
C ASN A 282 2.65 -3.46 22.33
N ALA A 283 3.20 -2.35 22.80
CA ALA A 283 2.77 -1.72 24.05
C ALA A 283 1.30 -1.26 24.06
N HIS A 284 0.62 -1.26 22.91
CA HIS A 284 -0.79 -0.89 22.80
C HIS A 284 -1.74 -2.10 22.81
N LEU A 285 -1.24 -3.33 22.62
CA LEU A 285 -2.06 -4.54 22.47
C LEU A 285 -2.99 -4.83 23.67
N ASP A 286 -2.54 -4.48 24.89
CA ASP A 286 -3.33 -4.65 26.11
C ASP A 286 -4.00 -3.35 26.59
N VAL A 287 -3.88 -2.27 25.83
CA VAL A 287 -4.37 -0.93 26.21
C VAL A 287 -5.52 -0.47 25.32
N ILE A 288 -5.42 -0.75 24.02
CA ILE A 288 -6.43 -0.36 23.02
C ILE A 288 -7.38 -1.54 22.80
N PRO A 289 -8.67 -1.39 23.15
CA PRO A 289 -9.65 -2.46 22.96
C PRO A 289 -9.76 -2.90 21.51
N GLY A 290 -9.76 -4.21 21.26
CA GLY A 290 -9.92 -4.80 19.94
C GLY A 290 -8.67 -4.74 19.05
N LEU A 291 -7.53 -4.21 19.52
CA LEU A 291 -6.32 -4.11 18.68
C LEU A 291 -5.76 -5.49 18.32
N GLN A 292 -5.67 -6.42 19.29
CA GLN A 292 -5.19 -7.78 19.04
C GLN A 292 -6.15 -8.50 18.09
N GLU A 293 -7.44 -8.44 18.37
CA GLU A 293 -8.49 -9.07 17.56
C GLU A 293 -8.49 -8.51 16.12
N TYR A 294 -8.27 -7.20 15.95
CA TYR A 294 -8.20 -6.58 14.63
C TYR A 294 -7.02 -7.06 13.81
N ILE A 295 -5.81 -7.15 14.39
CA ILE A 295 -4.64 -7.61 13.66
C ILE A 295 -4.68 -9.10 13.36
N GLU A 296 -5.26 -9.92 14.24
CA GLU A 296 -5.50 -11.35 13.98
C GLU A 296 -6.54 -11.54 12.87
N PHE A 297 -7.64 -10.79 12.93
CA PHE A 297 -8.66 -10.81 11.88
C PHE A 297 -8.10 -10.38 10.54
N PHE A 298 -7.27 -9.33 10.51
CA PHE A 298 -6.64 -8.84 9.28
C PHE A 298 -5.85 -9.93 8.55
N VAL A 299 -5.10 -10.75 9.28
CA VAL A 299 -4.26 -11.81 8.69
C VAL A 299 -4.93 -13.18 8.67
N SER A 300 -6.22 -13.27 8.98
CA SER A 300 -6.94 -14.56 8.92
C SER A 300 -7.04 -15.05 7.47
N ASP A 301 -7.21 -16.37 7.28
CA ASP A 301 -7.41 -16.97 5.97
C ASP A 301 -8.67 -16.43 5.27
N ASP A 302 -9.73 -16.16 6.05
CA ASP A 302 -10.99 -15.61 5.55
C ASP A 302 -10.85 -14.17 5.02
N ILE A 303 -9.79 -13.44 5.40
CA ILE A 303 -9.56 -12.04 5.00
C ILE A 303 -8.39 -11.91 4.03
N ALA A 304 -7.19 -12.36 4.42
CA ALA A 304 -5.94 -12.21 3.65
C ALA A 304 -5.56 -13.47 2.87
N GLY A 305 -6.33 -14.54 3.00
CA GLY A 305 -6.13 -15.76 2.22
C GLY A 305 -6.41 -15.58 0.72
N PRO A 306 -6.08 -16.59 -0.10
CA PRO A 306 -6.23 -16.49 -1.56
C PRO A 306 -7.68 -16.30 -2.04
N ASP A 307 -8.66 -16.77 -1.25
CA ASP A 307 -10.09 -16.66 -1.53
C ASP A 307 -10.77 -15.56 -0.70
N GLY A 308 -10.00 -14.77 0.04
CA GLY A 308 -10.51 -13.70 0.91
C GLY A 308 -10.76 -12.38 0.16
N PRO A 309 -11.53 -11.45 0.76
CA PRO A 309 -11.91 -10.18 0.13
C PRO A 309 -10.72 -9.30 -0.25
N LEU A 310 -9.57 -9.43 0.43
CA LEU A 310 -8.37 -8.68 0.04
C LEU A 310 -7.80 -9.18 -1.29
N SER A 311 -7.86 -10.49 -1.54
CA SER A 311 -7.43 -11.07 -2.82
C SER A 311 -8.41 -10.73 -3.95
N GLU A 312 -9.72 -10.71 -3.68
CA GLU A 312 -10.72 -10.22 -4.63
C GLU A 312 -10.46 -8.76 -5.04
N TYR A 313 -10.03 -7.93 -4.09
CA TYR A 313 -9.67 -6.53 -4.34
C TYR A 313 -8.33 -6.36 -5.05
N GLY A 314 -7.49 -7.40 -5.13
CA GLY A 314 -6.23 -7.39 -5.88
C GLY A 314 -4.96 -7.60 -5.06
N LEU A 315 -5.06 -7.88 -3.75
CA LEU A 315 -3.91 -8.30 -2.95
C LEU A 315 -3.47 -9.69 -3.40
N VAL A 316 -2.17 -9.88 -3.57
CA VAL A 316 -1.59 -11.22 -3.72
C VAL A 316 -1.33 -11.76 -2.33
N SER A 317 -2.04 -12.84 -1.96
CA SER A 317 -1.91 -13.48 -0.66
C SER A 317 -0.46 -13.92 -0.42
N ASP A 318 -0.01 -13.80 0.83
CA ASP A 318 1.32 -14.22 1.24
C ASP A 318 1.41 -15.75 1.31
N PRO A 319 2.32 -16.41 0.59
CA PRO A 319 2.55 -17.84 0.78
C PRO A 319 2.94 -18.24 2.22
N GLU A 320 3.46 -17.29 3.00
CA GLU A 320 3.83 -17.49 4.40
C GLU A 320 2.77 -16.95 5.38
N LEU A 321 1.52 -16.81 4.93
CA LEU A 321 0.42 -16.25 5.76
C LEU A 321 0.28 -16.98 7.10
N ALA A 322 0.37 -18.31 7.13
CA ALA A 322 0.28 -19.10 8.36
C ALA A 322 1.39 -18.74 9.38
N ALA A 323 2.62 -18.50 8.91
CA ALA A 323 3.71 -18.05 9.79
C ALA A 323 3.47 -16.63 10.31
N THR A 324 2.84 -15.77 9.50
CA THR A 324 2.44 -14.42 9.91
C THR A 324 1.33 -14.47 10.97
N GLN A 325 0.36 -15.37 10.82
CA GLN A 325 -0.71 -15.61 11.83
C GLN A 325 -0.09 -16.05 13.17
N ASP A 326 0.81 -17.03 13.15
CA ASP A 326 1.50 -17.50 14.35
C ASP A 326 2.30 -16.39 15.04
N MET A 327 2.98 -15.55 14.26
CA MET A 327 3.73 -14.40 14.77
C MET A 327 2.80 -13.36 15.42
N VAL A 328 1.67 -13.05 14.82
CA VAL A 328 0.68 -12.09 15.34
C VAL A 328 0.04 -12.62 16.62
N ALA A 329 -0.40 -13.88 16.63
CA ALA A 329 -1.00 -14.52 17.81
C ALA A 329 -0.05 -14.56 19.02
N ASN A 330 1.26 -14.76 18.76
CA ASN A 330 2.29 -14.77 19.78
C ASN A 330 2.93 -13.40 20.06
N ARG A 331 2.43 -12.32 19.42
CA ARG A 331 2.90 -10.93 19.60
C ARG A 331 4.41 -10.74 19.40
N VAL A 332 4.97 -11.46 18.43
CA VAL A 332 6.43 -11.49 18.21
C VAL A 332 6.91 -10.14 17.66
N PRO A 333 7.76 -9.40 18.37
CA PRO A 333 8.33 -8.17 17.84
C PRO A 333 9.31 -8.48 16.70
N MET A 334 9.44 -7.54 15.77
CA MET A 334 10.39 -7.67 14.67
C MET A 334 11.83 -7.75 15.19
N GLY A 335 12.65 -8.56 14.49
CA GLY A 335 14.09 -8.62 14.70
C GLY A 335 14.83 -7.40 14.13
N PRO A 336 16.17 -7.36 14.31
CA PRO A 336 17.02 -6.39 13.62
C PRO A 336 16.79 -6.43 12.11
N LEU A 337 16.95 -5.30 11.45
CA LEU A 337 16.96 -5.25 9.99
C LEU A 337 18.31 -5.80 9.49
N ASP A 338 18.28 -6.74 8.52
CA ASP A 338 19.44 -7.26 7.83
C ASP A 338 20.06 -6.22 6.87
#